data_f67848bd1981d5e44f6a4065dd94bffc
#
_entry.id   f67848bd1981d5e44f6a4065dd94bffc
#
_cell.length_a   1.000
_cell.length_b   1.000
_cell.length_c   1.000
_cell.angle_alpha   90.00
_cell.angle_beta   90.00
_cell.angle_gamma   90.00
#
_symmetry.space_group_name_H-M   'P 1'
#
loop_
_entity.id
_entity.type
_entity.pdbx_description
1 polymer ?
#
loop_
_entity_poly.entity_id
_entity_poly.type
_entity_poly.pdbx_seq_one_letter_code
_entity_poly.pdbx_strand_id
1 'polypeptide(L)'
;MHGNASALHTAQNAARCLDAFGAPEDIYVYPGASKPLIRPTKHDPEIHGEDGLGGVEGLNAADAPSSLTRFVLDDSGAPVRALEGMAKSIKVAIAEGHKVVVVSCGPCTNIALFVSVYPDLLKGIEQFIFMGGGVGLGNRSAVAG
;
A
#
# COMPACT_ATOMS: atom_id res chain seq x y z
N MET A 1 -4.08 3.21 3.98
CA MET A 1 -4.66 1.96 3.43
C MET A 1 -6.05 2.27 2.91
N HIS A 2 -6.41 1.72 1.75
CA HIS A 2 -7.76 1.91 1.23
C HIS A 2 -8.77 1.30 2.22
N GLY A 3 -9.69 2.09 2.69
CA GLY A 3 -10.56 1.76 3.82
C GLY A 3 -10.44 2.79 4.93
N ASN A 4 -9.24 3.21 5.29
CA ASN A 4 -9.04 4.33 6.20
C ASN A 4 -9.41 5.64 5.48
N ALA A 5 -8.88 5.82 4.26
CA ALA A 5 -9.18 6.93 3.36
C ALA A 5 -9.15 6.43 1.91
N SER A 6 -9.27 7.30 0.92
CA SER A 6 -9.18 6.94 -0.49
C SER A 6 -7.80 6.34 -0.83
N ALA A 7 -7.73 5.52 -1.89
CA ALA A 7 -6.46 4.96 -2.35
C ALA A 7 -5.44 6.04 -2.75
N LEU A 8 -5.94 7.19 -3.26
CA LEU A 8 -5.09 8.34 -3.59
C LEU A 8 -4.49 8.94 -2.31
N HIS A 9 -5.30 9.28 -1.32
CA HIS A 9 -4.81 9.82 -0.06
C HIS A 9 -3.83 8.87 0.62
N THR A 10 -4.12 7.57 0.66
CA THR A 10 -3.24 6.61 1.33
C THR A 10 -1.88 6.47 0.63
N ALA A 11 -1.81 6.56 -0.69
CA ALA A 11 -0.55 6.56 -1.42
C ALA A 11 0.25 7.87 -1.19
N GLN A 12 -0.43 9.02 -1.29
CA GLN A 12 0.18 10.32 -1.00
C GLN A 12 0.69 10.41 0.45
N ASN A 13 -0.10 9.92 1.40
CA ASN A 13 0.28 9.90 2.81
C ASN A 13 1.50 9.00 3.06
N ALA A 14 1.60 7.85 2.40
CA ALA A 14 2.77 7.00 2.49
C ALA A 14 4.04 7.74 2.00
N ALA A 15 3.96 8.44 0.87
CA ALA A 15 5.07 9.23 0.34
C ALA A 15 5.47 10.36 1.31
N ARG A 16 4.50 11.12 1.82
CA ARG A 16 4.71 12.20 2.81
C ARG A 16 5.35 11.69 4.11
N CYS A 17 4.90 10.53 4.60
CA CYS A 17 5.48 9.92 5.79
C CYS A 17 6.92 9.46 5.54
N LEU A 18 7.22 8.81 4.43
CA LEU A 18 8.59 8.42 4.09
C LEU A 18 9.52 9.63 4.03
N ASP A 19 9.05 10.73 3.46
CA ASP A 19 9.78 11.99 3.40
C ASP A 19 10.02 12.57 4.81
N ALA A 20 8.97 12.67 5.62
CA ALA A 20 9.05 13.20 6.98
C ALA A 20 9.96 12.39 7.92
N PHE A 21 10.02 11.07 7.73
CA PHE A 21 10.93 10.19 8.49
C PHE A 21 12.35 10.12 7.94
N GLY A 22 12.66 10.83 6.85
CA GLY A 22 13.96 10.76 6.20
C GLY A 22 14.32 9.36 5.70
N ALA A 23 13.31 8.63 5.22
CA ALA A 23 13.52 7.28 4.71
C ALA A 23 14.46 7.30 3.49
N PRO A 24 15.29 6.24 3.27
CA PRO A 24 16.14 6.13 2.09
C PRO A 24 15.39 6.39 0.79
N GLU A 25 16.05 7.01 -0.19
CA GLU A 25 15.41 7.46 -1.44
C GLU A 25 14.96 6.30 -2.34
N ASP A 26 15.53 5.12 -2.16
CA ASP A 26 15.20 3.89 -2.89
C ASP A 26 13.96 3.15 -2.34
N ILE A 27 13.32 3.70 -1.31
CA ILE A 27 12.02 3.22 -0.82
C ILE A 27 10.91 3.93 -1.58
N TYR A 28 10.22 3.20 -2.45
CA TYR A 28 9.19 3.72 -3.34
C TYR A 28 7.77 3.39 -2.88
N VAL A 29 6.84 4.21 -3.34
CA VAL A 29 5.40 4.03 -3.15
C VAL A 29 4.76 3.66 -4.49
N TYR A 30 4.01 2.57 -4.48
CA TYR A 30 3.24 2.10 -5.62
C TYR A 30 1.75 2.15 -5.28
N PRO A 31 0.95 3.01 -5.92
CA PRO A 31 -0.48 3.11 -5.63
C PRO A 31 -1.21 1.79 -5.86
N GLY A 32 -1.94 1.33 -4.86
CA GLY A 32 -2.70 0.09 -4.89
C GLY A 32 -4.02 0.18 -5.64
N ALA A 33 -4.82 -0.87 -5.55
CA ALA A 33 -6.18 -0.93 -6.09
C ALA A 33 -7.06 0.17 -5.49
N SER A 34 -7.85 0.82 -6.34
CA SER A 34 -8.72 1.93 -5.92
C SER A 34 -10.05 1.48 -5.30
N LYS A 35 -10.35 0.21 -5.36
CA LYS A 35 -11.59 -0.38 -4.81
C LYS A 35 -11.37 -1.83 -4.38
N PRO A 36 -12.18 -2.34 -3.43
CA PRO A 36 -12.22 -3.76 -3.09
C PRO A 36 -12.65 -4.63 -4.28
N LEU A 37 -12.35 -5.94 -4.22
CA LEU A 37 -12.74 -6.89 -5.28
C LEU A 37 -14.23 -7.21 -5.27
N ILE A 38 -14.83 -7.35 -4.08
CA ILE A 38 -16.18 -7.93 -3.92
C ILE A 38 -17.16 -6.92 -3.30
N ARG A 39 -16.71 -6.16 -2.29
CA ARG A 39 -17.57 -5.26 -1.53
C ARG A 39 -17.51 -3.83 -2.06
N PRO A 40 -18.54 -2.99 -1.84
CA PRO A 40 -18.43 -1.55 -2.05
C PRO A 40 -17.31 -0.95 -1.19
N THR A 41 -16.72 0.12 -1.69
CA THR A 41 -15.76 0.91 -0.90
C THR A 41 -16.46 1.51 0.32
N LYS A 42 -15.81 1.39 1.47
CA LYS A 42 -16.19 2.05 2.72
C LYS A 42 -14.98 2.73 3.32
N HIS A 43 -15.13 3.98 3.73
CA HIS A 43 -14.09 4.74 4.42
C HIS A 43 -14.50 4.96 5.88
N ASP A 44 -13.53 5.25 6.73
CA ASP A 44 -13.75 5.50 8.16
C ASP A 44 -13.15 6.84 8.61
N PRO A 45 -13.73 7.96 8.18
CA PRO A 45 -13.24 9.31 8.51
C PRO A 45 -13.36 9.64 9.99
N GLU A 46 -14.26 8.96 10.73
CA GLU A 46 -14.43 9.18 12.18
C GLU A 46 -13.17 8.83 12.98
N ILE A 47 -12.37 7.85 12.49
CA ILE A 47 -11.10 7.46 13.13
C ILE A 47 -9.92 8.11 12.43
N HIS A 48 -9.91 8.11 11.10
CA HIS A 48 -8.72 8.44 10.32
C HIS A 48 -8.71 9.87 9.77
N GLY A 49 -9.79 10.64 9.99
CA GLY A 49 -9.99 11.92 9.33
C GLY A 49 -10.29 11.78 7.84
N GLU A 50 -10.68 12.86 7.19
CA GLU A 50 -10.97 12.90 5.75
C GLU A 50 -9.70 12.62 4.90
N ASP A 51 -8.54 13.05 5.39
CA ASP A 51 -7.24 12.88 4.76
C ASP A 51 -6.57 11.52 5.05
N GLY A 52 -7.09 10.76 6.02
CA GLY A 52 -6.53 9.48 6.46
C GLY A 52 -5.36 9.58 7.44
N LEU A 53 -5.02 10.77 7.91
CA LEU A 53 -3.97 11.05 8.91
C LEU A 53 -4.49 11.84 10.12
N GLY A 54 -5.81 11.98 10.26
CA GLY A 54 -6.42 12.71 11.38
C GLY A 54 -6.16 14.21 11.37
N GLY A 55 -5.83 14.79 10.22
CA GLY A 55 -5.52 16.21 10.10
C GLY A 55 -4.16 16.61 10.68
N VAL A 56 -3.20 15.69 10.73
CA VAL A 56 -1.84 15.98 11.23
C VAL A 56 -1.20 17.11 10.43
N GLU A 57 -0.64 18.08 11.16
CA GLU A 57 0.10 19.21 10.59
C GLU A 57 1.60 18.93 10.50
N GLY A 58 2.32 19.75 9.70
CA GLY A 58 3.78 19.71 9.61
C GLY A 58 4.34 18.72 8.57
N LEU A 59 3.50 17.92 7.92
CA LEU A 59 3.95 17.11 6.79
C LEU A 59 4.02 17.97 5.51
N ASN A 60 4.98 17.68 4.65
CA ASN A 60 5.05 18.28 3.33
C ASN A 60 3.76 18.06 2.54
N ALA A 61 3.44 18.97 1.63
CA ALA A 61 2.28 18.81 0.75
C ALA A 61 2.41 17.54 -0.11
N ALA A 62 1.27 16.98 -0.51
CA ALA A 62 1.25 15.76 -1.32
C ALA A 62 1.91 15.92 -2.70
N ASP A 63 1.94 17.16 -3.21
CA ASP A 63 2.57 17.58 -4.47
C ASP A 63 3.98 18.17 -4.27
N ALA A 64 4.52 18.14 -3.05
CA ALA A 64 5.89 18.57 -2.81
C ALA A 64 6.87 17.68 -3.61
N PRO A 65 7.93 18.25 -4.20
CA PRO A 65 8.90 17.48 -5.00
C PRO A 65 9.45 16.27 -4.26
N SER A 66 9.77 16.39 -2.98
CA SER A 66 10.28 15.30 -2.13
C SER A 66 9.28 14.15 -1.98
N SER A 67 7.98 14.45 -1.90
CA SER A 67 6.93 13.42 -1.86
C SER A 67 6.72 12.79 -3.24
N LEU A 68 6.79 13.58 -4.32
CA LEU A 68 6.58 13.08 -5.69
C LEU A 68 7.69 12.14 -6.15
N THR A 69 8.94 12.34 -5.72
CA THR A 69 10.07 11.46 -6.06
C THR A 69 9.91 10.04 -5.52
N ARG A 70 9.02 9.83 -4.56
CA ARG A 70 8.69 8.50 -4.02
C ARG A 70 7.88 7.62 -4.96
N PHE A 71 7.31 8.19 -6.03
CA PHE A 71 6.55 7.43 -7.01
C PHE A 71 7.43 7.07 -8.21
N VAL A 72 7.45 5.79 -8.56
CA VAL A 72 8.01 5.33 -9.83
C VAL A 72 7.01 5.66 -10.93
N LEU A 73 7.42 6.38 -11.95
CA LEU A 73 6.57 6.73 -13.09
C LEU A 73 6.81 5.76 -14.25
N ASP A 74 5.77 5.49 -15.01
CA ASP A 74 5.84 4.78 -16.29
C ASP A 74 6.16 5.74 -17.45
N ASP A 75 6.24 5.21 -18.66
CA ASP A 75 6.58 5.98 -19.87
C ASP A 75 5.53 7.07 -20.22
N SER A 76 4.33 6.98 -19.66
CA SER A 76 3.29 7.99 -19.79
C SER A 76 3.36 9.10 -18.76
N GLY A 77 4.26 8.96 -17.77
CA GLY A 77 4.36 9.85 -16.62
C GLY A 77 3.35 9.53 -15.50
N ALA A 78 2.63 8.41 -15.57
CA ALA A 78 1.73 7.98 -14.53
C ALA A 78 2.45 7.10 -13.49
N PRO A 79 2.03 7.13 -12.20
CA PRO A 79 2.61 6.26 -11.20
C PRO A 79 2.38 4.77 -11.51
N VAL A 80 3.45 4.00 -11.51
CA VAL A 80 3.41 2.52 -11.63
C VAL A 80 2.56 1.96 -10.48
N ARG A 81 1.66 1.03 -10.81
CA ARG A 81 0.73 0.46 -9.83
C ARG A 81 1.40 -0.60 -8.94
N ALA A 82 0.81 -0.83 -7.76
CA ALA A 82 1.37 -1.75 -6.78
C ALA A 82 1.58 -3.18 -7.32
N LEU A 83 0.73 -3.64 -8.22
CA LEU A 83 0.82 -4.98 -8.80
C LEU A 83 2.11 -5.16 -9.59
N GLU A 84 2.42 -4.19 -10.45
CA GLU A 84 3.64 -4.15 -11.27
C GLU A 84 4.88 -3.90 -10.41
N GLY A 85 4.77 -3.01 -9.40
CA GLY A 85 5.84 -2.74 -8.44
C GLY A 85 6.22 -3.99 -7.64
N MET A 86 5.25 -4.71 -7.11
CA MET A 86 5.46 -5.99 -6.41
C MET A 86 6.12 -7.01 -7.34
N ALA A 87 5.60 -7.18 -8.55
CA ALA A 87 6.16 -8.12 -9.51
C ALA A 87 7.61 -7.79 -9.87
N LYS A 88 7.93 -6.50 -10.07
CA LYS A 88 9.30 -6.05 -10.33
C LYS A 88 10.23 -6.35 -9.17
N SER A 89 9.85 -5.96 -7.96
CA SER A 89 10.69 -6.16 -6.76
C SER A 89 10.96 -7.63 -6.49
N ILE A 90 9.95 -8.51 -6.63
CA ILE A 90 10.12 -9.94 -6.42
C ILE A 90 10.98 -10.58 -7.51
N LYS A 91 10.85 -10.15 -8.78
CA LYS A 91 11.74 -10.63 -9.86
C LYS A 91 13.19 -10.26 -9.61
N VAL A 92 13.46 -9.06 -9.12
CA VAL A 92 14.82 -8.63 -8.74
C VAL A 92 15.34 -9.50 -7.61
N ALA A 93 14.58 -9.68 -6.54
CA ALA A 93 14.98 -10.52 -5.41
C ALA A 93 15.29 -11.97 -5.85
N ILE A 94 14.45 -12.56 -6.71
CA ILE A 94 14.71 -13.90 -7.26
C ILE A 94 16.03 -13.94 -8.04
N ALA A 95 16.30 -12.93 -8.87
CA ALA A 95 17.52 -12.86 -9.68
C ALA A 95 18.78 -12.73 -8.81
N GLU A 96 18.65 -12.07 -7.66
CA GLU A 96 19.72 -11.89 -6.67
C GLU A 96 19.84 -13.05 -5.66
N GLY A 97 19.00 -14.08 -5.78
CA GLY A 97 19.00 -15.24 -4.89
C GLY A 97 18.35 -14.99 -3.52
N HIS A 98 17.54 -13.93 -3.40
CA HIS A 98 16.83 -13.57 -2.18
C HIS A 98 15.36 -13.92 -2.25
N LYS A 99 14.71 -13.92 -1.08
CA LYS A 99 13.26 -14.02 -0.95
C LYS A 99 12.70 -12.79 -0.24
N VAL A 100 11.46 -12.46 -0.55
CA VAL A 100 10.75 -11.29 -0.04
C VAL A 100 9.75 -11.71 1.03
N VAL A 101 9.71 -10.98 2.14
CA VAL A 101 8.60 -11.05 3.11
C VAL A 101 7.59 -9.96 2.74
N VAL A 102 6.34 -10.36 2.55
CA VAL A 102 5.24 -9.44 2.24
C VAL A 102 4.44 -9.17 3.49
N VAL A 103 4.46 -7.91 3.96
CA VAL A 103 3.69 -7.48 5.15
C VAL A 103 2.45 -6.73 4.70
N SER A 104 1.27 -7.22 5.09
CA SER A 104 -0.02 -6.61 4.80
C SER A 104 -0.65 -6.03 6.07
N CYS A 105 -0.59 -4.71 6.21
CA CYS A 105 -1.20 -3.99 7.32
C CYS A 105 -2.62 -3.49 6.99
N GLY A 106 -3.23 -3.95 5.91
CA GLY A 106 -4.55 -3.51 5.45
C GLY A 106 -5.27 -4.58 4.64
N PRO A 107 -6.33 -4.19 3.89
CA PRO A 107 -7.09 -5.11 3.07
C PRO A 107 -6.21 -5.87 2.07
N CYS A 108 -6.47 -7.18 1.93
CA CYS A 108 -5.67 -8.07 1.10
C CYS A 108 -5.90 -7.93 -0.42
N THR A 109 -6.61 -6.90 -0.88
CA THR A 109 -6.98 -6.71 -2.29
C THR A 109 -5.78 -6.79 -3.23
N ASN A 110 -4.69 -6.06 -2.93
CA ASN A 110 -3.49 -6.07 -3.77
C ASN A 110 -2.78 -7.43 -3.76
N ILE A 111 -2.75 -8.12 -2.61
CA ILE A 111 -2.17 -9.45 -2.49
C ILE A 111 -3.01 -10.47 -3.25
N ALA A 112 -4.33 -10.42 -3.12
CA ALA A 112 -5.23 -11.30 -3.85
C ALA A 112 -5.07 -11.16 -5.37
N LEU A 113 -4.97 -9.92 -5.86
CA LEU A 113 -4.67 -9.64 -7.26
C LEU A 113 -3.29 -10.18 -7.65
N PHE A 114 -2.27 -9.94 -6.82
CA PHE A 114 -0.91 -10.38 -7.10
C PHE A 114 -0.80 -11.90 -7.24
N VAL A 115 -1.33 -12.66 -6.29
CA VAL A 115 -1.25 -14.13 -6.32
C VAL A 115 -2.05 -14.73 -7.48
N SER A 116 -3.09 -14.03 -7.93
CA SER A 116 -3.90 -14.46 -9.08
C SER A 116 -3.24 -14.18 -10.42
N VAL A 117 -2.56 -13.03 -10.55
CA VAL A 117 -1.96 -12.58 -11.83
C VAL A 117 -0.53 -13.11 -12.01
N TYR A 118 0.22 -13.23 -10.92
CA TYR A 118 1.64 -13.63 -10.94
C TYR A 118 1.93 -14.87 -10.08
N PRO A 119 1.23 -16.01 -10.28
CA PRO A 119 1.43 -17.22 -9.46
C PRO A 119 2.88 -17.73 -9.52
N ASP A 120 3.56 -17.58 -10.65
CA ASP A 120 4.95 -18.02 -10.82
C ASP A 120 5.96 -17.25 -9.97
N LEU A 121 5.59 -16.06 -9.48
CA LEU A 121 6.45 -15.25 -8.63
C LEU A 121 6.34 -15.63 -7.14
N LEU A 122 5.38 -16.45 -6.75
CA LEU A 122 5.22 -16.90 -5.36
C LEU A 122 6.44 -17.63 -4.83
N LYS A 123 7.22 -18.26 -5.70
CA LYS A 123 8.51 -18.90 -5.34
C LYS A 123 9.55 -17.91 -4.77
N GLY A 124 9.42 -16.61 -5.07
CA GLY A 124 10.27 -15.54 -4.56
C GLY A 124 9.78 -14.95 -3.24
N ILE A 125 8.65 -15.44 -2.72
CA ILE A 125 8.09 -14.99 -1.44
C ILE A 125 8.44 -16.04 -0.38
N GLU A 126 9.04 -15.56 0.71
CA GLU A 126 9.34 -16.40 1.87
C GLU A 126 8.10 -16.53 2.77
N GLN A 127 7.44 -15.40 3.02
CA GLN A 127 6.34 -15.34 3.97
C GLN A 127 5.38 -14.20 3.66
N PHE A 128 4.09 -14.43 3.94
CA PHE A 128 3.09 -13.37 4.06
C PHE A 128 2.77 -13.16 5.55
N ILE A 129 2.82 -11.90 5.98
CA ILE A 129 2.44 -11.48 7.34
C ILE A 129 1.23 -10.56 7.21
N PHE A 130 0.14 -10.90 7.88
CA PHE A 130 -1.10 -10.14 7.81
C PHE A 130 -1.47 -9.53 9.15
N MET A 131 -1.88 -8.27 9.15
CA MET A 131 -2.71 -7.72 10.21
C MET A 131 -4.13 -8.21 9.96
N GLY A 132 -4.48 -9.37 10.55
CA GLY A 132 -5.59 -10.21 10.10
C GLY A 132 -6.98 -9.79 10.62
N GLY A 133 -7.06 -8.83 11.54
CA GLY A 133 -8.31 -8.39 12.14
C GLY A 133 -8.46 -8.75 13.62
N GLY A 134 -9.65 -8.59 14.17
CA GLY A 134 -9.95 -8.85 15.57
C GLY A 134 -10.46 -10.26 15.84
N VAL A 135 -10.37 -10.69 17.09
CA VAL A 135 -10.97 -11.92 17.59
C VAL A 135 -12.24 -11.56 18.37
N GLY A 136 -13.35 -12.23 18.10
CA GLY A 136 -14.65 -11.96 18.73
C GLY A 136 -15.41 -10.84 18.01
N LEU A 137 -15.94 -9.89 18.78
CA LEU A 137 -16.67 -8.74 18.23
C LEU A 137 -15.69 -7.69 17.76
N GLY A 138 -15.38 -7.49 16.55
CA GLY A 138 -14.49 -6.42 16.05
C GLY A 138 -14.78 -5.06 16.67
N ASN A 139 -13.83 -4.16 16.63
CA ASN A 139 -13.94 -2.84 17.27
C ASN A 139 -14.84 -1.84 16.49
N ARG A 140 -15.12 -2.08 15.22
CA ARG A 140 -15.95 -1.21 14.36
C ARG A 140 -17.12 -1.94 13.71
N SER A 141 -16.92 -3.17 13.30
CA SER A 141 -17.98 -4.03 12.77
C SER A 141 -17.62 -5.51 12.93
N ALA A 142 -18.63 -6.37 12.87
CA ALA A 142 -18.44 -7.84 12.95
C ALA A 142 -17.57 -8.43 11.81
N VAL A 143 -17.28 -7.66 10.76
CA VAL A 143 -16.50 -8.10 9.58
C VAL A 143 -15.21 -7.32 9.37
N ALA A 144 -14.96 -6.29 10.18
CA ALA A 144 -13.74 -5.52 10.18
C ALA A 144 -13.22 -5.49 11.62
N GLY A 145 -12.39 -6.43 11.94
CA GLY A 145 -11.75 -6.47 13.22
C GLY A 145 -10.73 -5.36 13.39
#